data_76d3907e2ac92f56ac8b0a004d0dffe7
#
_entry.id   76d3907e2ac92f56ac8b0a004d0dffe7
#
_cell.length_a   1.000
_cell.length_b   1.000
_cell.length_c   1.000
_cell.angle_alpha   90.00
_cell.angle_beta   90.00
_cell.angle_gamma   90.00
#
_symmetry.space_group_name_H-M   'P 1'
#
loop_
_entity.id
_entity.type
_entity.pdbx_description
1 polymer ?
#
loop_
_entity_poly.entity_id
_entity_poly.type
_entity_poly.pdbx_seq_one_letter_code
_entity_poly.pdbx_strand_id
1 'polypeptide(L)'
;MKILDGRELADYIKERQAKQVRALRQAWNVFPKLAIIQSGENAVSDVYVRSKQAYGTDIQVDVDVYTVSHDQLISTIQQLNADESVHGVIVQLPIEQPDMTDEVVAAIIPSKDVDGLGPKADYVSATATAIDWLLAGYN
;
A
#
# COMPACT_ATOMS: atom_id res chain seq x y z
N MET A 1 23.15 25.59 1.11
CA MET A 1 22.56 24.37 1.70
C MET A 1 21.51 23.85 0.73
N LYS A 2 21.64 22.60 0.29
CA LYS A 2 20.66 21.97 -0.62
C LYS A 2 19.54 21.39 0.24
N ILE A 3 18.29 21.78 -0.01
CA ILE A 3 17.12 21.25 0.70
C ILE A 3 16.59 20.09 -0.14
N LEU A 4 16.42 18.93 0.50
CA LEU A 4 15.75 17.78 -0.11
C LEU A 4 14.24 17.92 0.12
N ASP A 5 13.50 18.38 -0.89
CA ASP A 5 12.06 18.60 -0.79
C ASP A 5 11.30 17.33 -1.20
N GLY A 6 10.88 16.57 -0.19
CA GLY A 6 10.09 15.34 -0.40
C GLY A 6 8.69 15.60 -0.98
N ARG A 7 8.15 16.80 -0.83
CA ARG A 7 6.83 17.15 -1.38
C ARG A 7 6.89 17.34 -2.88
N GLU A 8 7.90 18.07 -3.37
CA GLU A 8 8.15 18.25 -4.81
C GLU A 8 8.33 16.90 -5.51
N LEU A 9 9.15 16.01 -4.90
CA LEU A 9 9.34 14.66 -5.41
C LEU A 9 8.04 13.85 -5.41
N ALA A 10 7.25 13.92 -4.34
CA ALA A 10 5.97 13.20 -4.23
C ALA A 10 4.97 13.66 -5.30
N ASP A 11 4.89 14.96 -5.58
CA ASP A 11 4.01 15.51 -6.63
C ASP A 11 4.42 15.01 -8.03
N TYR A 12 5.73 14.99 -8.32
CA TYR A 12 6.26 14.43 -9.56
C TYR A 12 5.93 12.93 -9.71
N ILE A 13 6.12 12.15 -8.65
CA ILE A 13 5.82 10.72 -8.64
C ILE A 13 4.32 10.50 -8.86
N LYS A 14 3.47 11.27 -8.21
CA LYS A 14 2.02 11.20 -8.32
C LYS A 14 1.54 11.42 -9.75
N GLU A 15 2.04 12.44 -10.42
CA GLU A 15 1.71 12.69 -11.83
C GLU A 15 2.14 11.53 -12.74
N ARG A 16 3.33 10.99 -12.51
CA ARG A 16 3.85 9.84 -13.26
C ARG A 16 2.98 8.61 -13.06
N GLN A 17 2.62 8.30 -11.81
CA GLN A 17 1.75 7.17 -11.47
C GLN A 17 0.36 7.32 -12.10
N ALA A 18 -0.24 8.50 -12.04
CA ALA A 18 -1.53 8.76 -12.69
C ALA A 18 -1.49 8.52 -14.21
N LYS A 19 -0.38 8.86 -14.88
CA LYS A 19 -0.18 8.55 -16.30
C LYS A 19 -0.06 7.04 -16.55
N GLN A 20 0.69 6.34 -15.70
CA GLN A 20 0.86 4.89 -15.81
C GLN A 20 -0.46 4.14 -15.60
N VAL A 21 -1.24 4.52 -14.59
CA VAL A 21 -2.55 3.91 -14.32
C VAL A 21 -3.52 4.14 -15.48
N ARG A 22 -3.57 5.35 -16.05
CA ARG A 22 -4.38 5.60 -17.25
C ARG A 22 -3.97 4.71 -18.42
N ALA A 23 -2.68 4.53 -18.65
CA ALA A 23 -2.18 3.64 -19.69
C ALA A 23 -2.60 2.18 -19.47
N LEU A 24 -2.51 1.67 -18.24
CA LEU A 24 -2.98 0.32 -17.88
C LEU A 24 -4.48 0.15 -18.17
N ARG A 25 -5.29 1.13 -17.75
CA ARG A 25 -6.74 1.11 -17.98
C ARG A 25 -7.10 1.13 -19.47
N GLN A 26 -6.44 1.97 -20.25
CA GLN A 26 -6.75 2.16 -21.68
C GLN A 26 -6.20 1.06 -22.58
N ALA A 27 -4.96 0.64 -22.36
CA ALA A 27 -4.30 -0.32 -23.24
C ALA A 27 -4.59 -1.77 -22.86
N TRP A 28 -4.78 -2.06 -21.57
CA TRP A 28 -4.85 -3.42 -21.05
C TRP A 28 -6.16 -3.75 -20.33
N ASN A 29 -7.06 -2.77 -20.19
CA ASN A 29 -8.30 -2.89 -19.40
C ASN A 29 -8.03 -3.36 -17.96
N VAL A 30 -6.88 -2.99 -17.39
CA VAL A 30 -6.50 -3.28 -16.02
C VAL A 30 -6.86 -2.10 -15.13
N PHE A 31 -7.61 -2.37 -14.07
CA PHE A 31 -8.04 -1.39 -13.07
C PHE A 31 -7.31 -1.70 -11.76
N PRO A 32 -6.18 -1.05 -11.49
CA PRO A 32 -5.40 -1.36 -10.29
C PRO A 32 -6.21 -1.16 -9.02
N LYS A 33 -6.17 -2.14 -8.13
CA LYS A 33 -6.89 -2.15 -6.87
C LYS A 33 -5.96 -2.50 -5.71
N LEU A 34 -6.00 -1.68 -4.67
CA LEU A 34 -5.30 -1.86 -3.40
C LEU A 34 -6.32 -2.21 -2.31
N ALA A 35 -6.07 -3.28 -1.58
CA ALA A 35 -6.81 -3.61 -0.37
C ALA A 35 -5.99 -3.20 0.86
N ILE A 36 -6.61 -2.45 1.76
CA ILE A 36 -6.03 -2.08 3.06
C ILE A 36 -6.83 -2.78 4.14
N ILE A 37 -6.16 -3.58 4.96
CA ILE A 37 -6.78 -4.27 6.09
C ILE A 37 -6.37 -3.54 7.36
N GLN A 38 -7.33 -3.19 8.20
CA GLN A 38 -7.07 -2.62 9.52
C GLN A 38 -7.74 -3.46 10.60
N SER A 39 -7.00 -3.67 11.70
CA SER A 39 -7.48 -4.43 12.85
C SER A 39 -8.13 -3.47 13.84
N GLY A 40 -9.47 -3.58 13.95
CA GLY A 40 -10.25 -2.73 14.84
C GLY A 40 -10.28 -1.24 14.42
N GLU A 41 -10.78 -0.40 15.30
CA GLU A 41 -10.85 1.05 15.11
C GLU A 41 -9.65 1.74 15.78
N ASN A 42 -8.91 2.54 15.02
CA ASN A 42 -7.77 3.31 15.53
C ASN A 42 -7.71 4.67 14.83
N ALA A 43 -7.96 5.74 15.57
CA ALA A 43 -8.04 7.09 15.02
C ALA A 43 -6.75 7.55 14.31
N VAL A 44 -5.58 7.07 14.73
CA VAL A 44 -4.30 7.38 14.06
C VAL A 44 -4.21 6.62 12.74
N SER A 45 -4.52 5.32 12.75
CA SER A 45 -4.55 4.49 11.53
C SER A 45 -5.55 5.02 10.51
N ASP A 46 -6.71 5.50 10.95
CA ASP A 46 -7.74 6.07 10.09
C ASP A 46 -7.26 7.30 9.29
N VAL A 47 -6.39 8.11 9.87
CA VAL A 47 -5.80 9.26 9.16
C VAL A 47 -4.92 8.78 8.00
N TYR A 48 -4.08 7.76 8.24
CA TYR A 48 -3.21 7.20 7.20
C TYR A 48 -4.02 6.47 6.12
N VAL A 49 -5.04 5.71 6.51
CA VAL A 49 -5.93 5.02 5.57
C VAL A 49 -6.65 6.02 4.67
N ARG A 50 -7.24 7.08 5.23
CA ARG A 50 -7.88 8.15 4.45
C ARG A 50 -6.91 8.84 3.50
N SER A 51 -5.67 9.08 3.93
CA SER A 51 -4.63 9.65 3.07
C SER A 51 -4.32 8.74 1.88
N LYS A 52 -4.22 7.42 2.10
CA LYS A 52 -4.02 6.43 1.02
C LYS A 52 -5.21 6.38 0.06
N GLN A 53 -6.45 6.44 0.59
CA GLN A 53 -7.66 6.48 -0.24
C GLN A 53 -7.71 7.74 -1.12
N ALA A 54 -7.41 8.91 -0.54
CA ALA A 54 -7.36 10.16 -1.29
C ALA A 54 -6.28 10.13 -2.38
N TYR A 55 -5.09 9.61 -2.07
CA TYR A 55 -4.02 9.44 -3.03
C TYR A 55 -4.40 8.48 -4.15
N GLY A 56 -5.02 7.32 -3.80
CA GLY A 56 -5.53 6.36 -4.78
C GLY A 56 -6.53 6.99 -5.74
N THR A 57 -7.48 7.79 -5.21
CA THR A 57 -8.45 8.54 -6.03
C THR A 57 -7.75 9.44 -7.03
N ASP A 58 -6.74 10.20 -6.62
CA ASP A 58 -6.01 11.13 -7.47
C ASP A 58 -5.27 10.43 -8.61
N ILE A 59 -4.75 9.23 -8.38
CA ILE A 59 -4.01 8.45 -9.39
C ILE A 59 -4.88 7.38 -10.09
N GLN A 60 -6.17 7.31 -9.76
CA GLN A 60 -7.15 6.36 -10.32
C GLN A 60 -6.85 4.88 -9.97
N VAL A 61 -6.33 4.63 -8.78
CA VAL A 61 -6.23 3.31 -8.16
C VAL A 61 -7.40 3.14 -7.19
N ASP A 62 -8.16 2.06 -7.33
CA ASP A 62 -9.24 1.74 -6.41
C ASP A 62 -8.65 1.31 -5.06
N VAL A 63 -9.12 1.88 -3.95
CA VAL A 63 -8.64 1.56 -2.60
C VAL A 63 -9.79 1.09 -1.73
N ASP A 64 -9.85 -0.22 -1.51
CA ASP A 64 -10.84 -0.85 -0.64
C ASP A 64 -10.27 -1.00 0.79
N VAL A 65 -11.07 -0.67 1.80
CA VAL A 65 -10.66 -0.77 3.20
C VAL A 65 -11.52 -1.82 3.91
N TYR A 66 -10.84 -2.75 4.58
CA TYR A 66 -11.43 -3.84 5.34
C TYR A 66 -11.11 -3.65 6.82
N THR A 67 -12.06 -3.17 7.60
CA THR A 67 -11.94 -3.12 9.05
C THR A 67 -12.47 -4.42 9.63
N VAL A 68 -11.60 -5.21 10.22
CA VAL A 68 -11.90 -6.54 10.70
C VAL A 68 -11.41 -6.74 12.13
N SER A 69 -11.99 -7.70 12.85
CA SER A 69 -11.45 -8.12 14.14
C SER A 69 -10.14 -8.88 13.97
N HIS A 70 -9.35 -8.96 15.04
CA HIS A 70 -8.08 -9.67 15.02
C HIS A 70 -8.21 -11.11 14.49
N ASP A 71 -9.23 -11.85 14.94
CA ASP A 71 -9.49 -13.24 14.53
C ASP A 71 -9.77 -13.41 13.03
N GLN A 72 -10.18 -12.36 12.37
CA GLN A 72 -10.53 -12.36 10.94
C GLN A 72 -9.36 -11.94 10.04
N LEU A 73 -8.25 -11.42 10.60
CA LEU A 73 -7.13 -10.89 9.81
C LEU A 73 -6.60 -11.90 8.80
N ILE A 74 -6.18 -13.07 9.27
CA ILE A 74 -5.57 -14.11 8.42
C ILE A 74 -6.56 -14.60 7.35
N SER A 75 -7.82 -14.86 7.71
CA SER A 75 -8.82 -15.31 6.76
C SER A 75 -9.13 -14.25 5.69
N THR A 76 -9.17 -12.97 6.07
CA THR A 76 -9.35 -11.86 5.13
C THR A 76 -8.15 -11.74 4.18
N ILE A 77 -6.92 -11.84 4.70
CA ILE A 77 -5.70 -11.85 3.87
C ILE A 77 -5.75 -13.00 2.86
N GLN A 78 -6.13 -14.20 3.28
CA GLN A 78 -6.24 -15.36 2.38
C GLN A 78 -7.26 -15.15 1.27
N GLN A 79 -8.41 -14.53 1.57
CA GLN A 79 -9.41 -14.18 0.55
C GLN A 79 -8.85 -13.17 -0.45
N LEU A 80 -8.17 -12.12 0.02
CA LEU A 80 -7.57 -11.09 -0.83
C LEU A 80 -6.39 -11.61 -1.65
N ASN A 81 -5.62 -12.56 -1.11
CA ASN A 81 -4.57 -13.27 -1.86
C ASN A 81 -5.15 -14.02 -3.07
N ALA A 82 -6.32 -14.63 -2.91
CA ALA A 82 -7.00 -15.41 -3.95
C ALA A 82 -7.80 -14.54 -4.94
N ASP A 83 -8.13 -13.30 -4.59
CA ASP A 83 -8.90 -12.39 -5.45
C ASP A 83 -8.01 -11.79 -6.55
N GLU A 84 -8.18 -12.25 -7.78
CA GLU A 84 -7.42 -11.76 -8.95
C GLU A 84 -7.68 -10.28 -9.27
N SER A 85 -8.77 -9.70 -8.79
CA SER A 85 -9.05 -8.27 -8.98
C SER A 85 -8.25 -7.37 -8.04
N VAL A 86 -7.67 -7.93 -6.96
CA VAL A 86 -6.83 -7.22 -6.00
C VAL A 86 -5.36 -7.37 -6.38
N HIS A 87 -4.70 -6.26 -6.63
CA HIS A 87 -3.32 -6.20 -7.11
C HIS A 87 -2.28 -5.93 -6.01
N GLY A 88 -2.72 -5.35 -4.90
CA GLY A 88 -1.87 -5.11 -3.73
C GLY A 88 -2.65 -5.21 -2.44
N VAL A 89 -1.98 -5.65 -1.38
CA VAL A 89 -2.53 -5.78 -0.03
C VAL A 89 -1.61 -5.09 0.96
N ILE A 90 -2.18 -4.30 1.86
CA ILE A 90 -1.50 -3.65 2.99
C ILE A 90 -2.24 -4.02 4.27
N VAL A 91 -1.50 -4.42 5.29
CA VAL A 91 -2.00 -4.45 6.66
C VAL A 91 -1.59 -3.16 7.34
N GLN A 92 -2.58 -2.33 7.70
CA GLN A 92 -2.31 -1.07 8.38
C GLN A 92 -1.88 -1.33 9.82
N LEU A 93 -0.64 -0.97 10.13
CA LEU A 93 -0.09 -1.09 11.48
C LEU A 93 -0.40 0.16 12.31
N PRO A 94 -0.47 0.04 13.66
CA PRO A 94 -0.38 -1.20 14.42
C PRO A 94 -1.67 -2.04 14.35
N ILE A 95 -1.55 -3.36 14.51
CA ILE A 95 -2.70 -4.25 14.72
C ILE A 95 -3.03 -4.35 16.23
N GLU A 96 -4.23 -4.85 16.57
CA GLU A 96 -4.69 -4.98 17.97
C GLU A 96 -3.77 -5.84 18.84
N GLN A 97 -3.12 -6.85 18.25
CA GLN A 97 -2.15 -7.73 18.92
C GLN A 97 -0.78 -7.57 18.24
N PRO A 98 0.08 -6.66 18.71
CA PRO A 98 1.34 -6.33 18.04
C PRO A 98 2.34 -7.49 17.93
N ASP A 99 2.28 -8.45 18.84
CA ASP A 99 3.09 -9.68 18.83
C ASP A 99 2.76 -10.62 17.66
N MET A 100 1.58 -10.47 17.05
CA MET A 100 1.18 -11.23 15.88
C MET A 100 1.55 -10.53 14.56
N THR A 101 2.17 -9.36 14.59
CA THR A 101 2.46 -8.57 13.40
C THR A 101 3.23 -9.35 12.35
N ASP A 102 4.29 -10.04 12.74
CA ASP A 102 5.15 -10.79 11.81
C ASP A 102 4.38 -11.93 11.13
N GLU A 103 3.51 -12.63 11.85
CA GLU A 103 2.67 -13.69 11.30
C GLU A 103 1.65 -13.11 10.31
N VAL A 104 1.01 -12.00 10.67
CA VAL A 104 -0.02 -11.36 9.85
C VAL A 104 0.56 -10.84 8.54
N VAL A 105 1.69 -10.11 8.58
CA VAL A 105 2.30 -9.60 7.35
C VAL A 105 2.89 -10.73 6.48
N ALA A 106 3.38 -11.80 7.11
CA ALA A 106 3.88 -12.98 6.39
C ALA A 106 2.78 -13.79 5.68
N ALA A 107 1.51 -13.59 6.05
CA ALA A 107 0.38 -14.24 5.40
C ALA A 107 0.02 -13.64 4.03
N ILE A 108 0.49 -12.42 3.72
CA ILE A 108 0.32 -11.82 2.40
C ILE A 108 1.25 -12.53 1.41
N ILE A 109 0.74 -12.91 0.23
CA ILE A 109 1.60 -13.50 -0.80
C ILE A 109 2.60 -12.48 -1.33
N PRO A 110 3.86 -12.89 -1.65
CA PRO A 110 4.94 -11.97 -2.04
C PRO A 110 4.58 -10.99 -3.14
N SER A 111 3.85 -11.42 -4.16
CA SER A 111 3.45 -10.61 -5.31
C SER A 111 2.39 -9.56 -5.01
N LYS A 112 1.70 -9.65 -3.86
CA LYS A 112 0.71 -8.66 -3.42
C LYS A 112 1.14 -7.86 -2.19
N ASP A 113 2.27 -8.18 -1.56
CA ASP A 113 2.83 -7.42 -0.44
C ASP A 113 3.52 -6.15 -0.94
N VAL A 114 2.72 -5.16 -1.31
CA VAL A 114 3.22 -3.90 -1.88
C VAL A 114 3.82 -2.96 -0.83
N ASP A 115 3.65 -3.24 0.46
CA ASP A 115 4.30 -2.50 1.55
C ASP A 115 5.70 -3.07 1.88
N GLY A 116 5.98 -4.28 1.40
CA GLY A 116 7.28 -4.93 1.52
C GLY A 116 7.67 -5.27 2.96
N LEU A 117 6.70 -5.62 3.81
CA LEU A 117 6.91 -5.92 5.22
C LEU A 117 7.05 -7.43 5.50
N GLY A 118 6.54 -8.25 4.63
CA GLY A 118 6.65 -9.71 4.74
C GLY A 118 8.07 -10.20 4.47
N PRO A 119 8.47 -11.34 5.03
CA PRO A 119 9.84 -11.86 4.93
C PRO A 119 10.24 -12.33 3.52
N LYS A 120 9.28 -12.46 2.61
CA LYS A 120 9.47 -12.91 1.23
C LYS A 120 8.85 -11.93 0.23
N ALA A 121 8.59 -10.68 0.62
CA ALA A 121 8.00 -9.68 -0.26
C ALA A 121 8.82 -9.51 -1.55
N ASP A 122 8.12 -9.41 -2.69
CA ASP A 122 8.76 -9.14 -3.99
C ASP A 122 9.16 -7.66 -4.13
N TYR A 123 8.66 -6.79 -3.26
CA TYR A 123 8.87 -5.35 -3.28
C TYR A 123 9.70 -4.88 -2.09
N VAL A 124 10.50 -3.84 -2.33
CA VAL A 124 11.19 -3.13 -1.25
C VAL A 124 10.18 -2.27 -0.50
N SER A 125 10.35 -2.14 0.82
CA SER A 125 9.43 -1.36 1.64
C SER A 125 9.27 0.08 1.12
N ALA A 126 8.05 0.63 1.23
CA ALA A 126 7.73 1.96 0.74
C ALA A 126 8.62 3.04 1.35
N THR A 127 8.97 2.94 2.64
CA THR A 127 9.85 3.89 3.32
C THR A 127 11.27 3.86 2.75
N ALA A 128 11.86 2.67 2.56
CA ALA A 128 13.20 2.53 1.99
C ALA A 128 13.24 3.07 0.55
N THR A 129 12.24 2.74 -0.26
CA THR A 129 12.09 3.25 -1.62
C THR A 129 11.97 4.78 -1.66
N ALA A 130 11.19 5.38 -0.75
CA ALA A 130 11.04 6.83 -0.68
C ALA A 130 12.36 7.54 -0.34
N ILE A 131 13.15 6.99 0.58
CA ILE A 131 14.47 7.51 0.93
C ILE A 131 15.43 7.44 -0.26
N ASP A 132 15.47 6.28 -0.93
CA ASP A 132 16.34 6.07 -2.10
C ASP A 132 16.00 7.04 -3.23
N TRP A 133 14.73 7.21 -3.54
CA TRP A 133 14.29 8.15 -4.57
C TRP A 133 14.54 9.61 -4.20
N LEU A 134 14.38 9.98 -2.92
CA LEU A 134 14.70 11.33 -2.46
C LEU A 134 16.20 11.63 -2.63
N LEU A 135 17.07 10.69 -2.28
CA LEU A 135 18.51 10.85 -2.44
C LEU A 135 18.89 10.88 -3.93
N ALA A 136 18.34 9.99 -4.75
CA ALA A 136 18.63 9.93 -6.18
C ALA A 136 18.15 11.18 -6.94
N GLY A 137 17.02 11.75 -6.55
CA GLY A 137 16.47 12.94 -7.20
C GLY A 137 17.27 14.23 -7.00
N TYR A 138 18.21 14.23 -6.05
CA TYR A 138 19.01 15.42 -5.70
C TYR A 138 20.53 15.22 -5.85
N ASN A 139 20.97 14.11 -6.43
CA ASN A 139 22.39 13.85 -6.75
C ASN A 139 22.86 14.52 -8.05
#